data_109802533164f7b4611f1c3e851e7bb2
#
_entry.id   109802533164f7b4611f1c3e851e7bb2
#
_cell.length_a   1.000
_cell.length_b   1.000
_cell.length_c   1.000
_cell.angle_alpha   90.00
_cell.angle_beta   90.00
_cell.angle_gamma   90.00
#
_symmetry.space_group_name_H-M   'P 1'
#
loop_
_entity.id
_entity.type
_entity.pdbx_description
1 polymer ?
#
loop_
_entity_poly.entity_id
_entity_poly.type
_entity_poly.pdbx_seq_one_letter_code
_entity_poly.pdbx_strand_id
1 'polypeptide(L)'
;MVRLLSILMLGLAVFAAASPTASDAAPEDHFRSGSRCAPVKGNCSPACGKYNFVFAGLPWNHPAIAASGFTPQQVEAGIRQDMAAIVKAGYNIKAVLFGPEDSLDFLSSELKGVDWTAVGVGFGIRGSPSPNITRRFMDIIQLYREETPRERILFNYSPVTSLWAIQQYFPLPMNCTDNMGKDL
;
A
#
# COMPACT_ATOMS: atom_id res chain seq x y z
N MET A 1 37.99 -54.72 -6.25
CA MET A 1 39.28 -54.10 -6.67
C MET A 1 39.04 -53.41 -7.98
N VAL A 2 38.90 -52.09 -8.03
CA VAL A 2 39.34 -51.20 -9.11
C VAL A 2 39.26 -49.79 -8.55
N ARG A 3 40.40 -49.14 -8.43
CA ARG A 3 40.54 -47.71 -8.10
C ARG A 3 40.34 -46.90 -9.38
N LEU A 4 39.54 -45.84 -9.32
CA LEU A 4 39.58 -44.80 -10.33
C LEU A 4 39.88 -43.47 -9.65
N LEU A 5 41.02 -42.90 -10.04
CA LEU A 5 41.51 -41.57 -9.71
C LEU A 5 40.62 -40.53 -10.39
N SER A 6 40.16 -39.54 -9.62
CA SER A 6 39.57 -38.31 -10.15
C SER A 6 40.62 -37.20 -10.14
N ILE A 7 40.91 -36.72 -11.31
CA ILE A 7 41.79 -35.57 -11.59
C ILE A 7 41.01 -34.28 -11.32
N LEU A 8 41.58 -33.48 -10.37
CA LEU A 8 41.12 -32.16 -10.02
C LEU A 8 41.72 -31.15 -11.01
N MET A 9 40.88 -30.56 -11.89
CA MET A 9 41.32 -29.43 -12.71
C MET A 9 40.90 -28.12 -12.04
N LEU A 10 41.87 -27.41 -11.51
CA LEU A 10 41.76 -26.07 -11.00
C LEU A 10 41.85 -25.10 -12.18
N GLY A 11 40.71 -24.51 -12.58
CA GLY A 11 40.64 -23.42 -13.56
C GLY A 11 40.68 -22.08 -12.84
N LEU A 12 41.82 -21.39 -12.88
CA LEU A 12 41.96 -20.02 -12.41
C LEU A 12 41.36 -19.09 -13.47
N ALA A 13 40.17 -18.52 -13.23
CA ALA A 13 39.64 -17.44 -14.05
C ALA A 13 40.08 -16.10 -13.45
N VAL A 14 41.00 -15.43 -14.16
CA VAL A 14 41.39 -14.04 -13.89
C VAL A 14 40.33 -13.14 -14.45
N PHE A 15 39.50 -12.52 -13.59
CA PHE A 15 38.62 -11.44 -14.00
C PHE A 15 39.39 -10.11 -13.97
N ALA A 16 39.66 -9.59 -15.14
CA ALA A 16 40.12 -8.22 -15.32
C ALA A 16 38.97 -7.27 -14.96
N ALA A 17 39.17 -6.47 -13.94
CA ALA A 17 38.27 -5.39 -13.57
C ALA A 17 38.46 -4.24 -14.59
N ALA A 18 37.50 -4.05 -15.49
CA ALA A 18 37.36 -2.84 -16.23
C ALA A 18 36.51 -1.85 -15.45
N SER A 19 37.10 -0.78 -14.96
CA SER A 19 36.39 0.35 -14.37
C SER A 19 35.63 1.09 -15.46
N PRO A 20 34.30 1.29 -15.36
CA PRO A 20 33.64 2.26 -16.23
C PRO A 20 33.93 3.65 -15.69
N THR A 21 34.55 4.45 -16.55
CA THR A 21 34.64 5.91 -16.43
C THR A 21 33.21 6.46 -16.40
N ALA A 22 32.89 7.19 -15.33
CA ALA A 22 31.72 8.04 -15.26
C ALA A 22 31.78 9.09 -16.38
N SER A 23 30.76 9.12 -17.20
CA SER A 23 30.44 10.27 -18.05
C SER A 23 28.95 10.53 -17.88
N ASP A 24 28.72 11.63 -17.21
CA ASP A 24 27.55 12.39 -17.00
C ASP A 24 26.56 12.43 -18.17
N ALA A 25 25.31 12.10 -17.86
CA ALA A 25 24.11 12.87 -18.23
C ALA A 25 22.94 12.19 -17.55
N ALA A 26 22.56 12.67 -16.36
CA ALA A 26 21.25 12.39 -15.81
C ALA A 26 20.20 12.99 -16.77
N PRO A 27 19.18 12.23 -17.20
CA PRO A 27 18.03 12.85 -17.81
C PRO A 27 17.34 13.66 -16.70
N GLU A 28 17.22 14.95 -16.91
CA GLU A 28 16.35 15.81 -16.12
C GLU A 28 14.93 15.30 -16.30
N ASP A 29 14.48 14.47 -15.35
CA ASP A 29 13.06 14.18 -15.16
C ASP A 29 12.35 15.52 -14.96
N HIS A 30 11.64 15.94 -15.99
CA HIS A 30 10.59 16.91 -15.88
C HIS A 30 9.46 16.32 -15.01
N PHE A 31 9.76 16.17 -13.73
CA PHE A 31 8.75 16.06 -12.69
C PHE A 31 7.99 17.39 -12.71
N ARG A 32 6.87 17.40 -13.43
CA ARG A 32 5.94 18.52 -13.45
C ARG A 32 5.66 18.91 -12.02
N SER A 33 6.32 19.95 -11.58
CA SER A 33 6.14 20.63 -10.33
C SER A 33 4.67 20.89 -10.14
N GLY A 34 4.04 20.05 -9.30
CA GLY A 34 2.77 20.42 -8.69
C GLY A 34 2.95 21.76 -8.01
N SER A 35 2.06 22.68 -8.26
CA SER A 35 2.05 24.08 -7.84
C SER A 35 2.70 24.26 -6.46
N ARG A 36 3.94 24.75 -6.45
CA ARG A 36 4.55 25.33 -5.26
C ARG A 36 3.71 26.53 -4.93
N CYS A 37 2.94 26.46 -3.85
CA CYS A 37 2.40 27.66 -3.23
C CYS A 37 3.60 28.58 -2.92
N ALA A 38 3.78 29.63 -3.71
CA ALA A 38 4.70 30.70 -3.35
C ALA A 38 4.26 31.27 -1.98
N PRO A 39 5.17 31.75 -1.12
CA PRO A 39 4.83 32.35 0.15
C PRO A 39 4.21 33.73 -0.06
N VAL A 40 3.05 33.78 -0.68
CA VAL A 40 2.18 34.95 -0.67
C VAL A 40 1.23 34.75 0.50
N LYS A 41 1.18 35.71 1.40
CA LYS A 41 0.23 35.80 2.51
C LYS A 41 -1.19 35.69 1.98
N GLY A 42 -1.72 34.47 1.88
CA GLY A 42 -3.06 34.17 1.39
C GLY A 42 -3.26 32.67 1.44
N ASN A 43 -4.01 32.23 2.40
CA ASN A 43 -4.66 30.92 2.59
C ASN A 43 -4.47 29.88 1.47
N CYS A 44 -3.29 29.27 1.37
CA CYS A 44 -3.23 27.93 0.81
C CYS A 44 -3.97 27.03 1.79
N SER A 45 -5.25 26.77 1.50
CA SER A 45 -6.03 25.82 2.27
C SER A 45 -5.27 24.48 2.28
N PRO A 46 -4.83 23.99 3.42
CA PRO A 46 -4.11 22.71 3.44
C PRO A 46 -4.98 21.64 2.81
N ALA A 47 -4.37 20.66 2.15
CA ALA A 47 -5.08 19.51 1.57
C ALA A 47 -5.68 18.56 2.64
N CYS A 48 -5.66 18.98 3.90
CA CYS A 48 -6.28 18.31 5.03
C CYS A 48 -7.78 18.10 4.79
N GLY A 49 -8.28 16.89 5.01
CA GLY A 49 -9.67 16.51 4.81
C GLY A 49 -10.11 16.40 3.34
N LYS A 50 -9.18 16.49 2.36
CA LYS A 50 -9.51 16.44 0.94
C LYS A 50 -9.17 15.13 0.25
N TYR A 51 -8.25 14.36 0.80
CA TYR A 51 -7.82 13.09 0.22
C TYR A 51 -8.67 11.94 0.74
N ASN A 52 -9.26 11.17 -0.17
CA ASN A 52 -10.12 10.04 0.14
C ASN A 52 -9.38 8.73 -0.16
N PHE A 53 -9.34 7.83 0.81
CA PHE A 53 -8.72 6.52 0.70
C PHE A 53 -9.71 5.43 1.04
N VAL A 54 -9.64 4.31 0.33
CA VAL A 54 -10.35 3.07 0.68
C VAL A 54 -9.35 1.93 0.81
N PHE A 55 -9.50 1.11 1.85
CA PHE A 55 -8.70 -0.09 2.03
C PHE A 55 -9.61 -1.31 2.13
N ALA A 56 -9.44 -2.25 1.20
CA ALA A 56 -10.03 -3.59 1.27
C ALA A 56 -9.22 -4.46 2.23
N GLY A 57 -9.88 -5.17 3.12
CA GLY A 57 -9.24 -6.03 4.12
C GLY A 57 -10.08 -7.24 4.50
N LEU A 58 -9.46 -8.21 5.19
CA LEU A 58 -10.22 -9.29 5.84
C LEU A 58 -10.93 -8.78 7.09
N PRO A 59 -12.14 -9.27 7.39
CA PRO A 59 -12.76 -9.07 8.68
C PRO A 59 -11.82 -9.55 9.80
N TRP A 60 -11.73 -8.81 10.89
CA TRP A 60 -10.84 -9.15 12.01
C TRP A 60 -11.14 -10.51 12.65
N ASN A 61 -12.38 -11.01 12.51
CA ASN A 61 -12.82 -12.31 12.99
C ASN A 61 -12.77 -13.42 11.94
N HIS A 62 -12.23 -13.16 10.74
CA HIS A 62 -12.10 -14.15 9.70
C HIS A 62 -11.16 -15.30 10.15
N PRO A 63 -11.50 -16.59 9.89
CA PRO A 63 -10.70 -17.73 10.36
C PRO A 63 -9.22 -17.69 9.97
N ALA A 64 -8.89 -17.09 8.82
CA ALA A 64 -7.50 -16.96 8.35
C ALA A 64 -6.64 -16.04 9.22
N ILE A 65 -7.23 -15.21 10.07
CA ILE A 65 -6.49 -14.34 11.01
C ILE A 65 -5.72 -15.20 12.03
N ALA A 66 -6.29 -16.30 12.49
CA ALA A 66 -5.62 -17.20 13.42
C ALA A 66 -4.30 -17.76 12.85
N ALA A 67 -4.20 -17.95 11.54
CA ALA A 67 -2.98 -18.40 10.87
C ALA A 67 -1.89 -17.33 10.78
N SER A 68 -2.23 -16.06 11.01
CA SER A 68 -1.28 -14.93 10.94
C SER A 68 -0.52 -14.68 12.25
N GLY A 69 -0.84 -15.42 13.31
CA GLY A 69 -0.26 -15.23 14.66
C GLY A 69 -0.89 -14.09 15.47
N PHE A 70 -1.94 -13.44 14.95
CA PHE A 70 -2.72 -12.42 15.66
C PHE A 70 -4.04 -12.98 16.17
N THR A 71 -4.53 -12.44 17.29
CA THR A 71 -5.90 -12.69 17.72
C THR A 71 -6.88 -11.75 17.00
N PRO A 72 -8.17 -12.13 16.83
CA PRO A 72 -9.18 -11.23 16.27
C PRO A 72 -9.23 -9.87 16.97
N GLN A 73 -9.12 -9.84 18.30
CA GLN A 73 -9.15 -8.62 19.09
C GLN A 73 -7.95 -7.71 18.83
N GLN A 74 -6.77 -8.31 18.64
CA GLN A 74 -5.55 -7.54 18.27
C GLN A 74 -5.69 -6.90 16.88
N VAL A 75 -6.25 -7.64 15.91
CA VAL A 75 -6.46 -7.14 14.56
C VAL A 75 -7.53 -6.05 14.55
N GLU A 76 -8.65 -6.24 15.24
CA GLU A 76 -9.70 -5.23 15.38
C GLU A 76 -9.15 -3.93 15.98
N ALA A 77 -8.48 -4.05 17.14
CA ALA A 77 -7.88 -2.89 17.80
C ALA A 77 -6.86 -2.17 16.90
N GLY A 78 -6.04 -2.93 16.18
CA GLY A 78 -5.06 -2.39 15.23
C GLY A 78 -5.70 -1.62 14.08
N ILE A 79 -6.73 -2.17 13.44
CA ILE A 79 -7.47 -1.51 12.36
C ILE A 79 -8.12 -0.21 12.88
N ARG A 80 -8.81 -0.24 14.01
CA ARG A 80 -9.45 0.95 14.60
C ARG A 80 -8.42 2.04 14.95
N GLN A 81 -7.28 1.65 15.52
CA GLN A 81 -6.21 2.57 15.85
C GLN A 81 -5.62 3.23 14.59
N ASP A 82 -5.39 2.45 13.55
CA ASP A 82 -4.82 2.95 12.28
C ASP A 82 -5.80 3.90 11.58
N MET A 83 -7.09 3.56 11.50
CA MET A 83 -8.13 4.44 10.98
C MET A 83 -8.20 5.77 11.76
N ALA A 84 -8.21 5.71 13.09
CA ALA A 84 -8.20 6.91 13.91
C ALA A 84 -6.94 7.79 13.69
N ALA A 85 -5.77 7.16 13.50
CA ALA A 85 -4.54 7.86 13.18
C ALA A 85 -4.59 8.52 11.79
N ILE A 86 -5.18 7.86 10.79
CA ILE A 86 -5.37 8.39 9.43
C ILE A 86 -6.29 9.62 9.47
N VAL A 87 -7.43 9.53 10.16
CA VAL A 87 -8.37 10.65 10.34
C VAL A 87 -7.69 11.82 11.04
N LYS A 88 -6.96 11.55 12.13
CA LYS A 88 -6.21 12.58 12.88
C LYS A 88 -5.13 13.25 12.02
N ALA A 89 -4.51 12.50 11.11
CA ALA A 89 -3.51 13.02 10.18
C ALA A 89 -4.10 13.86 9.04
N GLY A 90 -5.44 13.98 8.94
CA GLY A 90 -6.12 14.82 7.96
C GLY A 90 -6.56 14.10 6.69
N TYR A 91 -6.58 12.77 6.68
CA TYR A 91 -7.04 11.98 5.55
C TYR A 91 -8.42 11.39 5.80
N ASN A 92 -9.26 11.33 4.76
CA ASN A 92 -10.50 10.58 4.79
C ASN A 92 -10.20 9.11 4.47
N ILE A 93 -10.84 8.20 5.19
CA ILE A 93 -10.58 6.76 5.07
C ILE A 93 -11.89 5.97 5.12
N LYS A 94 -11.95 4.91 4.33
CA LYS A 94 -12.97 3.87 4.42
C LYS A 94 -12.29 2.51 4.51
N ALA A 95 -12.64 1.71 5.48
CA ALA A 95 -12.24 0.30 5.54
C ALA A 95 -13.39 -0.58 5.05
N VAL A 96 -13.16 -1.34 3.99
CA VAL A 96 -14.12 -2.30 3.44
C VAL A 96 -13.62 -3.69 3.78
N LEU A 97 -14.25 -4.33 4.78
CA LEU A 97 -13.82 -5.61 5.30
C LEU A 97 -14.74 -6.72 4.79
N PHE A 98 -14.18 -7.67 4.03
CA PHE A 98 -14.92 -8.81 3.47
C PHE A 98 -13.98 -9.98 3.20
N GLY A 99 -14.55 -11.19 3.21
CA GLY A 99 -13.81 -12.44 3.00
C GLY A 99 -13.76 -12.89 1.54
N PRO A 100 -13.03 -13.96 1.23
CA PRO A 100 -13.04 -14.57 -0.10
C PRO A 100 -14.38 -15.24 -0.44
N GLU A 101 -15.23 -15.50 0.54
CA GLU A 101 -16.58 -16.04 0.41
C GLU A 101 -17.64 -15.00 0.06
N ASP A 102 -17.36 -13.72 0.29
CA ASP A 102 -18.30 -12.62 0.02
C ASP A 102 -18.29 -12.23 -1.47
N SER A 103 -19.37 -11.61 -1.96
CA SER A 103 -19.38 -11.08 -3.33
C SER A 103 -18.43 -9.91 -3.50
N LEU A 104 -17.72 -9.86 -4.63
CA LEU A 104 -16.89 -8.72 -5.00
C LEU A 104 -17.73 -7.45 -5.30
N ASP A 105 -19.02 -7.62 -5.61
CA ASP A 105 -19.97 -6.53 -5.81
C ASP A 105 -20.11 -5.65 -4.57
N PHE A 106 -19.84 -6.22 -3.39
CA PHE A 106 -19.81 -5.44 -2.15
C PHE A 106 -18.73 -4.35 -2.25
N LEU A 107 -17.49 -4.71 -2.58
CA LEU A 107 -16.42 -3.72 -2.76
C LEU A 107 -16.77 -2.75 -3.89
N SER A 108 -17.25 -3.24 -5.04
CA SER A 108 -17.65 -2.40 -6.17
C SER A 108 -18.70 -1.35 -5.75
N SER A 109 -19.70 -1.73 -4.95
CA SER A 109 -20.72 -0.80 -4.47
C SER A 109 -20.14 0.28 -3.55
N GLU A 110 -19.14 -0.07 -2.72
CA GLU A 110 -18.48 0.83 -1.79
C GLU A 110 -17.54 1.83 -2.47
N LEU A 111 -17.11 1.53 -3.70
CA LEU A 111 -16.28 2.45 -4.49
C LEU A 111 -17.10 3.57 -5.14
N LYS A 112 -18.41 3.39 -5.34
CA LYS A 112 -19.27 4.32 -6.08
C LYS A 112 -19.52 5.62 -5.31
N GLY A 113 -19.56 6.72 -6.07
CA GLY A 113 -19.98 8.03 -5.52
C GLY A 113 -18.92 8.79 -4.73
N VAL A 114 -17.71 8.26 -4.63
CA VAL A 114 -16.57 8.91 -3.98
C VAL A 114 -15.45 9.10 -5.00
N ASP A 115 -14.88 10.30 -5.03
CA ASP A 115 -13.65 10.58 -5.79
C ASP A 115 -12.45 10.12 -4.97
N TRP A 116 -11.99 8.92 -5.26
CA TRP A 116 -10.89 8.30 -4.53
C TRP A 116 -9.55 8.87 -4.96
N THR A 117 -8.70 9.22 -4.00
CA THR A 117 -7.31 9.64 -4.24
C THR A 117 -6.42 8.42 -4.47
N ALA A 118 -6.64 7.37 -3.70
CA ALA A 118 -6.02 6.07 -3.91
C ALA A 118 -6.85 4.97 -3.24
N VAL A 119 -6.61 3.75 -3.69
CA VAL A 119 -7.24 2.53 -3.17
C VAL A 119 -6.17 1.64 -2.54
N GLY A 120 -6.53 0.79 -1.61
CA GLY A 120 -5.55 -0.03 -0.90
C GLY A 120 -6.00 -1.44 -0.62
N VAL A 121 -5.03 -2.33 -0.41
CA VAL A 121 -5.28 -3.71 0.04
C VAL A 121 -4.49 -3.98 1.30
N GLY A 122 -5.22 -4.40 2.34
CA GLY A 122 -4.66 -4.72 3.64
C GLY A 122 -3.79 -5.98 3.64
N PHE A 123 -2.84 -6.00 4.58
CA PHE A 123 -1.90 -7.12 4.73
C PHE A 123 -2.59 -8.47 4.94
N GLY A 124 -3.74 -8.50 5.64
CA GLY A 124 -4.49 -9.74 5.87
C GLY A 124 -4.90 -10.46 4.58
N ILE A 125 -5.18 -9.72 3.50
CA ILE A 125 -5.43 -10.27 2.17
C ILE A 125 -4.11 -10.53 1.46
N ARG A 126 -3.27 -9.52 1.30
CA ARG A 126 -2.05 -9.58 0.50
C ARG A 126 -1.01 -10.54 1.06
N GLY A 127 -0.86 -10.64 2.37
CA GLY A 127 0.16 -11.45 3.04
C GLY A 127 -0.29 -12.86 3.42
N SER A 128 -1.52 -13.25 3.12
CA SER A 128 -2.03 -14.58 3.43
C SER A 128 -1.47 -15.65 2.49
N PRO A 129 -0.99 -16.81 3.00
CA PRO A 129 -0.56 -17.93 2.16
C PRO A 129 -1.73 -18.76 1.62
N SER A 130 -2.99 -18.44 1.95
CA SER A 130 -4.17 -19.18 1.51
C SER A 130 -4.44 -18.97 0.02
N PRO A 131 -4.59 -20.04 -0.78
CA PRO A 131 -4.93 -19.92 -2.22
C PRO A 131 -6.23 -19.14 -2.47
N ASN A 132 -7.26 -19.32 -1.64
CA ASN A 132 -8.53 -18.60 -1.78
C ASN A 132 -8.37 -17.10 -1.53
N ILE A 133 -7.61 -16.72 -0.51
CA ILE A 133 -7.33 -15.32 -0.22
C ILE A 133 -6.42 -14.71 -1.28
N THR A 134 -5.45 -15.46 -1.78
CA THR A 134 -4.60 -15.02 -2.91
C THR A 134 -5.44 -14.77 -4.16
N ARG A 135 -6.41 -15.65 -4.48
CA ARG A 135 -7.35 -15.42 -5.57
C ARG A 135 -8.16 -14.13 -5.33
N ARG A 136 -8.71 -13.97 -4.14
CA ARG A 136 -9.43 -12.73 -3.77
C ARG A 136 -8.56 -11.48 -3.92
N PHE A 137 -7.29 -11.55 -3.57
CA PHE A 137 -6.34 -10.46 -3.80
C PHE A 137 -6.25 -10.10 -5.29
N MET A 138 -6.13 -11.10 -6.16
CA MET A 138 -6.07 -10.88 -7.61
C MET A 138 -7.37 -10.24 -8.13
N ASP A 139 -8.53 -10.70 -7.67
CA ASP A 139 -9.84 -10.17 -8.04
C ASP A 139 -10.00 -8.70 -7.62
N ILE A 140 -9.55 -8.33 -6.41
CA ILE A 140 -9.56 -6.95 -5.93
C ILE A 140 -8.66 -6.05 -6.80
N ILE A 141 -7.46 -6.52 -7.15
CA ILE A 141 -6.55 -5.75 -8.02
C ILE A 141 -7.18 -5.54 -9.40
N GLN A 142 -7.85 -6.55 -9.94
CA GLN A 142 -8.54 -6.44 -11.22
C GLN A 142 -9.69 -5.43 -11.14
N LEU A 143 -10.53 -5.52 -10.10
CA LEU A 143 -11.63 -4.59 -9.87
C LEU A 143 -11.14 -3.12 -9.77
N TYR A 144 -10.07 -2.89 -9.00
CA TYR A 144 -9.49 -1.54 -8.88
C TYR A 144 -8.99 -1.01 -10.22
N ARG A 145 -8.42 -1.85 -11.08
CA ARG A 145 -7.99 -1.45 -12.43
C ARG A 145 -9.16 -1.10 -13.35
N GLU A 146 -10.30 -1.71 -13.14
CA GLU A 146 -11.52 -1.48 -13.94
C GLU A 146 -12.30 -0.27 -13.44
N GLU A 147 -12.49 -0.13 -12.14
CA GLU A 147 -13.35 0.89 -11.55
C GLU A 147 -12.62 2.16 -11.11
N THR A 148 -11.33 2.04 -10.76
CA THR A 148 -10.47 3.14 -10.31
C THR A 148 -9.12 3.14 -11.08
N PRO A 149 -9.15 3.24 -12.43
CA PRO A 149 -7.98 2.98 -13.28
C PRO A 149 -6.86 4.02 -13.16
N ARG A 150 -7.13 5.18 -12.58
CA ARG A 150 -6.17 6.28 -12.44
C ARG A 150 -5.57 6.37 -11.04
N GLU A 151 -6.20 5.71 -10.09
CA GLU A 151 -5.84 5.78 -8.69
C GLU A 151 -4.66 4.85 -8.40
N ARG A 152 -3.80 5.29 -7.49
CA ARG A 152 -2.69 4.46 -7.03
C ARG A 152 -3.21 3.37 -6.12
N ILE A 153 -2.68 2.15 -6.29
CA ILE A 153 -2.96 1.03 -5.38
C ILE A 153 -1.90 1.02 -4.28
N LEU A 154 -2.33 1.09 -3.03
CA LEU A 154 -1.49 1.12 -1.84
C LEU A 154 -1.52 -0.24 -1.11
N PHE A 155 -0.41 -0.55 -0.45
CA PHE A 155 -0.29 -1.77 0.35
C PHE A 155 0.32 -1.43 1.72
N ASN A 156 -0.36 -1.84 2.78
CA ASN A 156 0.23 -1.82 4.11
C ASN A 156 0.96 -3.16 4.40
N TYR A 157 1.75 -3.22 5.47
CA TYR A 157 2.49 -4.43 5.85
C TYR A 157 2.08 -4.98 7.22
N SER A 158 1.13 -4.34 7.88
CA SER A 158 0.51 -4.80 9.13
C SER A 158 -0.84 -4.09 9.34
N PRO A 159 -1.68 -4.54 10.31
CA PRO A 159 -2.96 -3.90 10.60
C PRO A 159 -2.91 -2.43 11.01
N VAL A 160 -1.74 -1.91 11.39
CA VAL A 160 -1.53 -0.54 11.92
C VAL A 160 -0.65 0.32 10.99
N THR A 161 -0.54 0.00 9.71
CA THR A 161 0.41 0.68 8.82
C THR A 161 -0.21 1.24 7.52
N SER A 162 -1.54 1.41 7.46
CA SER A 162 -2.16 2.04 6.30
C SER A 162 -1.85 3.54 6.23
N LEU A 163 -1.76 4.22 7.39
CA LEU A 163 -1.27 5.59 7.45
C LEU A 163 0.13 5.73 6.85
N TRP A 164 1.04 4.82 7.20
CA TRP A 164 2.37 4.79 6.60
C TRP A 164 2.30 4.66 5.08
N ALA A 165 1.49 3.73 4.55
CA ALA A 165 1.35 3.52 3.11
C ALA A 165 0.80 4.76 2.38
N ILE A 166 -0.16 5.47 2.98
CA ILE A 166 -0.69 6.73 2.47
C ILE A 166 0.40 7.79 2.40
N GLN A 167 1.15 7.97 3.49
CA GLN A 167 2.16 9.03 3.61
C GLN A 167 3.36 8.87 2.67
N GLN A 168 3.64 7.64 2.16
CA GLN A 168 4.70 7.43 1.17
C GLN A 168 4.45 8.20 -0.13
N TYR A 169 3.19 8.46 -0.48
CA TYR A 169 2.82 9.06 -1.76
C TYR A 169 1.99 10.33 -1.65
N PHE A 170 1.35 10.53 -0.53
CA PHE A 170 0.44 11.66 -0.28
C PHE A 170 0.77 12.36 1.05
N PRO A 171 2.01 12.85 1.24
CA PRO A 171 2.36 13.50 2.49
C PRO A 171 1.56 14.79 2.67
N LEU A 172 0.99 14.96 3.87
CA LEU A 172 0.39 16.22 4.29
C LEU A 172 1.39 17.01 5.16
N PRO A 173 1.31 18.35 5.16
CA PRO A 173 2.07 19.15 6.12
C PRO A 173 1.64 18.78 7.54
N MET A 174 2.57 18.86 8.48
CA MET A 174 2.49 18.26 9.84
C MET A 174 1.35 18.75 10.75
N ASN A 175 0.45 19.60 10.30
CA ASN A 175 -0.58 20.17 11.17
C ASN A 175 -1.95 20.25 10.51
N CYS A 176 -2.67 19.13 10.51
CA CYS A 176 -4.08 19.06 10.10
C CYS A 176 -5.05 19.04 11.29
N THR A 177 -4.63 19.52 12.47
CA THR A 177 -5.45 19.45 13.71
C THR A 177 -6.77 20.20 13.58
N ASP A 178 -6.82 21.27 12.80
CA ASP A 178 -8.03 22.09 12.62
C ASP A 178 -8.93 21.55 11.49
N ASN A 179 -8.41 20.63 10.66
CA ASN A 179 -9.12 20.00 9.56
C ASN A 179 -8.79 18.50 9.51
N MET A 180 -9.22 17.76 10.52
CA MET A 180 -9.10 16.31 10.54
C MET A 180 -9.87 15.69 9.35
N GLY A 181 -9.45 14.51 8.95
CA GLY A 181 -10.20 13.70 7.98
C GLY A 181 -11.50 13.14 8.55
N LYS A 182 -12.10 12.23 7.79
CA LYS A 182 -13.35 11.57 8.16
C LYS A 182 -13.24 10.07 7.96
N ASP A 183 -14.00 9.32 8.73
CA ASP A 183 -14.39 7.94 8.44
C ASP A 183 -15.60 8.02 7.48
N LEU A 184 -15.49 7.37 6.28
CA LEU A 184 -16.43 7.50 5.14
C LEU A 184 -17.44 6.35 5.09
#